data_ddb6162f25016f3069d564846bd3650e
#
_entry.id   ddb6162f25016f3069d564846bd3650e
#
_cell.length_a   1.000
_cell.length_b   1.000
_cell.length_c   1.000
_cell.angle_alpha   90.00
_cell.angle_beta   90.00
_cell.angle_gamma   90.00
#
_symmetry.space_group_name_H-M   'P 1'
#
loop_
_entity.id
_entity.type
_entity.pdbx_description
1 polymer ?
#
loop_
_entity_poly.entity_id
_entity_poly.type
_entity_poly.pdbx_seq_one_letter_code
_entity_poly.pdbx_strand_id
1 'polypeptide(L)'
;RYFLDKYHYDQIGYFGIMAMPITLLTLFISFVLQPNVVNLSELLKKKKIKEFTKIVSKIDFITFTLGILFVVSSYLIGVWVLNTVFGIDINNFRIDLTIMVIGAVANAFVSIYVNLLIILRRFKGQFYTLLVTNILAVILSIYLIDRLAMLGSVLVFMTISFLQAIILLFIYKRSLKNVIMLSEDKVRYE
;
A
#
# COMPACT_ATOMS: atom_id res chain seq x y z
N ARG A 1 -3.27 -7.67 14.67
CA ARG A 1 -2.49 -8.37 15.72
C ARG A 1 -3.29 -8.52 17.02
N TYR A 2 -3.84 -7.43 17.59
CA TYR A 2 -4.58 -7.47 18.86
C TYR A 2 -5.72 -8.52 18.89
N PHE A 3 -6.55 -8.58 17.85
CA PHE A 3 -7.66 -9.55 17.77
C PHE A 3 -7.16 -10.99 17.58
N LEU A 4 -6.08 -11.19 16.84
CA LEU A 4 -5.47 -12.50 16.68
C LEU A 4 -4.89 -13.01 18.01
N ASP A 5 -4.25 -12.12 18.80
CA ASP A 5 -3.75 -12.40 20.13
C ASP A 5 -4.86 -12.86 21.10
N LYS A 6 -6.00 -12.19 21.02
CA LYS A 6 -7.15 -12.49 21.88
C LYS A 6 -7.80 -13.84 21.59
N TYR A 7 -7.88 -14.23 20.32
CA TYR A 7 -8.65 -15.39 19.88
C TYR A 7 -7.78 -16.59 19.45
N HIS A 8 -6.56 -16.35 18.95
CA HIS A 8 -5.68 -17.36 18.37
C HIS A 8 -4.21 -17.07 18.69
N TYR A 9 -3.86 -17.11 19.97
CA TYR A 9 -2.53 -16.75 20.48
C TYR A 9 -1.39 -17.47 19.76
N ASP A 10 -1.55 -18.76 19.45
CA ASP A 10 -0.52 -19.59 18.83
C ASP A 10 -0.13 -19.10 17.42
N GLN A 11 -0.97 -18.33 16.75
CA GLN A 11 -0.77 -17.89 15.37
C GLN A 11 -0.11 -16.50 15.24
N ILE A 12 0.06 -15.77 16.35
CA ILE A 12 0.65 -14.43 16.33
C ILE A 12 2.07 -14.41 15.84
N GLY A 13 2.88 -15.38 16.26
CA GLY A 13 4.26 -15.53 15.84
C GLY A 13 4.36 -15.68 14.31
N TYR A 14 3.53 -16.56 13.75
CA TYR A 14 3.46 -16.78 12.31
C TYR A 14 3.03 -15.53 11.55
N PHE A 15 2.03 -14.80 12.05
CA PHE A 15 1.61 -13.53 11.43
C PHE A 15 2.75 -12.50 11.39
N GLY A 16 3.50 -12.37 12.49
CA GLY A 16 4.64 -11.45 12.56
C GLY A 16 5.72 -11.77 11.52
N ILE A 17 6.03 -13.05 11.35
CA ILE A 17 7.04 -13.51 10.38
C ILE A 17 6.55 -13.32 8.94
N MET A 18 5.29 -13.66 8.66
CA MET A 18 4.70 -13.46 7.34
C MET A 18 4.55 -11.98 6.97
N ALA A 19 4.58 -11.06 7.95
CA ALA A 19 4.60 -9.62 7.70
C ALA A 19 5.97 -9.08 7.25
N MET A 20 7.06 -9.83 7.38
CA MET A 20 8.40 -9.38 6.98
C MET A 20 8.52 -9.01 5.48
N PRO A 21 7.98 -9.79 4.53
CA PRO A 21 7.97 -9.41 3.11
C PRO A 21 7.29 -8.06 2.84
N ILE A 22 6.28 -7.67 3.65
CA ILE A 22 5.62 -6.36 3.53
C ILE A 22 6.62 -5.24 3.79
N THR A 23 7.43 -5.38 4.84
CA THR A 23 8.45 -4.40 5.20
C THR A 23 9.50 -4.27 4.10
N LEU A 24 9.96 -5.39 3.55
CA LEU A 24 10.90 -5.39 2.42
C LEU A 24 10.33 -4.66 1.20
N LEU A 25 9.10 -4.99 0.80
CA LEU A 25 8.44 -4.32 -0.33
C LEU A 25 8.30 -2.82 -0.08
N THR A 26 7.91 -2.41 1.13
CA THR A 26 7.78 -1.00 1.51
C THR A 26 9.11 -0.26 1.43
N LEU A 27 10.22 -0.90 1.85
CA LEU A 27 11.56 -0.33 1.71
C LEU A 27 11.94 -0.12 0.25
N PHE A 28 11.73 -1.12 -0.62
CA PHE A 28 12.00 -0.98 -2.06
C PHE A 28 11.23 0.19 -2.68
N ILE A 29 9.95 0.32 -2.36
CA ILE A 29 9.14 1.44 -2.86
C ILE A 29 9.64 2.77 -2.32
N SER A 30 10.08 2.83 -1.06
CA SER A 30 10.68 4.03 -0.49
C SER A 30 11.95 4.46 -1.22
N PHE A 31 12.82 3.52 -1.59
CA PHE A 31 14.00 3.81 -2.41
C PHE A 31 13.67 4.38 -3.80
N VAL A 32 12.56 3.96 -4.39
CA VAL A 32 12.10 4.51 -5.68
C VAL A 32 11.43 5.88 -5.49
N LEU A 33 10.65 6.04 -4.44
CA LEU A 33 9.82 7.24 -4.24
C LEU A 33 10.62 8.42 -3.68
N GLN A 34 11.43 8.21 -2.62
CA GLN A 34 12.10 9.30 -1.89
C GLN A 34 12.96 10.21 -2.76
N PRO A 35 13.81 9.71 -3.68
CA PRO A 35 14.60 10.59 -4.55
C PRO A 35 13.72 11.44 -5.48
N ASN A 36 12.52 10.97 -5.80
CA ASN A 36 11.63 11.66 -6.71
C ASN A 36 10.73 12.70 -6.04
N VAL A 37 10.57 12.69 -4.71
CA VAL A 37 9.66 13.61 -3.98
C VAL A 37 10.02 15.07 -4.19
N VAL A 38 11.31 15.41 -4.11
CA VAL A 38 11.79 16.78 -4.31
C VAL A 38 11.55 17.23 -5.75
N ASN A 39 11.94 16.38 -6.71
CA ASN A 39 11.76 16.66 -8.14
C ASN A 39 10.27 16.83 -8.50
N LEU A 40 9.39 15.96 -8.01
CA LEU A 40 7.94 16.06 -8.19
C LEU A 40 7.40 17.37 -7.62
N SER A 41 7.87 17.77 -6.43
CA SER A 41 7.46 19.05 -5.82
C SER A 41 7.89 20.25 -6.66
N GLU A 42 9.09 20.23 -7.24
CA GLU A 42 9.58 21.29 -8.13
C GLU A 42 8.81 21.36 -9.44
N LEU A 43 8.56 20.21 -10.07
CA LEU A 43 7.77 20.14 -11.31
C LEU A 43 6.38 20.71 -11.12
N LEU A 44 5.76 20.42 -9.97
CA LEU A 44 4.46 20.99 -9.62
C LEU A 44 4.52 22.51 -9.46
N LYS A 45 5.56 23.04 -8.76
CA LYS A 45 5.78 24.50 -8.62
C LYS A 45 6.01 25.18 -9.96
N LYS A 46 6.76 24.53 -10.87
CA LYS A 46 7.06 25.02 -12.22
C LYS A 46 5.91 24.81 -13.21
N LYS A 47 4.75 24.27 -12.75
CA LYS A 47 3.57 23.93 -13.57
C LYS A 47 3.85 22.92 -14.70
N LYS A 48 4.90 22.14 -14.61
CA LYS A 48 5.28 21.12 -15.61
C LYS A 48 4.52 19.81 -15.37
N ILE A 49 3.19 19.86 -15.53
CA ILE A 49 2.29 18.76 -15.20
C ILE A 49 2.54 17.51 -16.05
N LYS A 50 2.90 17.65 -17.32
CA LYS A 50 3.21 16.50 -18.19
C LYS A 50 4.43 15.71 -17.71
N GLU A 51 5.48 16.41 -17.27
CA GLU A 51 6.68 15.78 -16.71
C GLU A 51 6.35 15.13 -15.35
N PHE A 52 5.58 15.81 -14.51
CA PHE A 52 5.09 15.28 -13.23
C PHE A 52 4.33 13.96 -13.41
N THR A 53 3.32 13.92 -14.29
CA THR A 53 2.52 12.71 -14.53
C THR A 53 3.34 11.58 -15.13
N LYS A 54 4.33 11.89 -15.98
CA LYS A 54 5.25 10.89 -16.56
C LYS A 54 6.09 10.20 -15.49
N ILE A 55 6.60 10.95 -14.51
CA ILE A 55 7.37 10.38 -13.39
C ILE A 55 6.47 9.53 -12.50
N VAL A 56 5.28 10.02 -12.16
CA VAL A 56 4.31 9.25 -11.36
C VAL A 56 3.95 7.94 -12.06
N SER A 57 3.62 7.97 -13.34
CA SER A 57 3.32 6.75 -14.11
C SER A 57 4.50 5.77 -14.15
N LYS A 58 5.74 6.28 -14.21
CA LYS A 58 6.93 5.43 -14.12
C LYS A 58 7.06 4.77 -12.75
N ILE A 59 6.80 5.50 -11.67
CA ILE A 59 6.81 4.96 -10.30
C ILE A 59 5.72 3.89 -10.15
N ASP A 60 4.50 4.17 -10.61
CA ASP A 60 3.38 3.21 -10.57
C ASP A 60 3.72 1.93 -11.35
N PHE A 61 4.33 2.06 -12.54
CA PHE A 61 4.74 0.91 -13.36
C PHE A 61 5.83 0.07 -12.68
N ILE A 62 6.85 0.71 -12.09
CA ILE A 62 7.90 0.01 -11.33
C ILE A 62 7.29 -0.72 -10.14
N THR A 63 6.40 -0.07 -9.39
CA THR A 63 5.73 -0.65 -8.22
C THR A 63 4.87 -1.85 -8.62
N PHE A 64 4.14 -1.76 -9.72
CA PHE A 64 3.32 -2.86 -10.22
C PHE A 64 4.18 -4.05 -10.64
N THR A 65 5.26 -3.80 -11.37
CA THR A 65 6.20 -4.84 -11.82
C THR A 65 6.89 -5.53 -10.64
N LEU A 66 7.40 -4.76 -9.69
CA LEU A 66 7.97 -5.29 -8.45
C LEU A 66 6.93 -6.06 -7.65
N GLY A 67 5.70 -5.55 -7.58
CA GLY A 67 4.59 -6.21 -6.90
C GLY A 67 4.31 -7.60 -7.46
N ILE A 68 4.21 -7.72 -8.78
CA ILE A 68 4.03 -9.03 -9.45
C ILE A 68 5.20 -9.96 -9.11
N LEU A 69 6.43 -9.47 -9.21
CA LEU A 69 7.62 -10.25 -8.89
C LEU A 69 7.59 -10.77 -7.45
N PHE A 70 7.22 -9.92 -6.48
CA PHE A 70 7.10 -10.29 -5.07
C PHE A 70 5.99 -11.33 -4.84
N VAL A 71 4.82 -11.18 -5.48
CA VAL A 71 3.71 -12.15 -5.36
C VAL A 71 4.14 -13.50 -5.92
N VAL A 72 4.72 -13.55 -7.12
CA VAL A 72 5.19 -14.79 -7.73
C VAL A 72 6.29 -15.45 -6.89
N SER A 73 7.27 -14.67 -6.45
CA SER A 73 8.35 -15.17 -5.58
C SER A 73 7.82 -15.68 -4.24
N SER A 74 6.86 -14.99 -3.63
CA SER A 74 6.22 -15.42 -2.38
C SER A 74 5.52 -16.76 -2.52
N TYR A 75 4.80 -16.97 -3.61
CA TYR A 75 4.12 -18.23 -3.88
C TYR A 75 5.08 -19.39 -4.12
N LEU A 76 6.15 -19.16 -4.91
CA LEU A 76 7.11 -20.22 -5.31
C LEU A 76 8.08 -20.58 -4.19
N ILE A 77 8.73 -19.58 -3.60
CA ILE A 77 9.85 -19.78 -2.67
C ILE A 77 9.64 -19.11 -1.30
N GLY A 78 8.58 -18.32 -1.11
CA GLY A 78 8.39 -17.52 0.11
C GLY A 78 8.37 -18.38 1.38
N VAL A 79 7.64 -19.47 1.38
CA VAL A 79 7.57 -20.40 2.52
C VAL A 79 8.94 -21.01 2.80
N TRP A 80 9.66 -21.49 1.77
CA TRP A 80 10.98 -22.06 1.93
C TRP A 80 11.98 -21.06 2.52
N VAL A 81 11.98 -19.83 2.03
CA VAL A 81 12.84 -18.75 2.56
C VAL A 81 12.54 -18.47 4.03
N LEU A 82 11.26 -18.31 4.38
CA LEU A 82 10.87 -18.00 5.75
C LEU A 82 11.15 -19.18 6.70
N ASN A 83 10.91 -20.41 6.27
CA ASN A 83 11.24 -21.59 7.07
C ASN A 83 12.76 -21.68 7.33
N THR A 84 13.58 -21.40 6.30
CA THR A 84 15.06 -21.47 6.42
C THR A 84 15.60 -20.36 7.31
N VAL A 85 15.08 -19.14 7.18
CA VAL A 85 15.56 -17.96 7.92
C VAL A 85 15.13 -18.00 9.38
N PHE A 86 13.90 -18.42 9.67
CA PHE A 86 13.31 -18.36 11.01
C PHE A 86 13.29 -19.72 11.73
N GLY A 87 13.66 -20.81 11.06
CA GLY A 87 13.68 -22.14 11.65
C GLY A 87 12.30 -22.67 12.08
N ILE A 88 11.24 -22.24 11.39
CA ILE A 88 9.86 -22.60 11.69
C ILE A 88 9.18 -23.23 10.48
N ASP A 89 8.15 -24.03 10.72
CA ASP A 89 7.35 -24.62 9.64
C ASP A 89 6.06 -23.83 9.41
N ILE A 90 6.03 -23.10 8.28
CA ILE A 90 4.86 -22.35 7.83
C ILE A 90 4.24 -22.91 6.53
N ASN A 91 4.50 -24.18 6.21
CA ASN A 91 3.99 -24.80 4.98
C ASN A 91 2.48 -24.71 4.83
N ASN A 92 1.75 -24.81 5.94
CA ASN A 92 0.29 -24.71 5.97
C ASN A 92 -0.25 -23.31 5.65
N PHE A 93 0.59 -22.26 5.75
CA PHE A 93 0.21 -20.85 5.56
C PHE A 93 0.68 -20.26 4.22
N ARG A 94 0.99 -21.11 3.22
CA ARG A 94 1.44 -20.64 1.90
C ARG A 94 0.43 -19.70 1.24
N ILE A 95 -0.86 -20.03 1.30
CA ILE A 95 -1.93 -19.20 0.71
C ILE A 95 -2.04 -17.89 1.48
N ASP A 96 -2.02 -17.94 2.81
CA ASP A 96 -2.09 -16.76 3.67
C ASP A 96 -0.93 -15.79 3.37
N LEU A 97 0.29 -16.32 3.25
CA LEU A 97 1.48 -15.54 2.88
C LEU A 97 1.28 -14.86 1.51
N THR A 98 0.79 -15.58 0.52
CA THR A 98 0.58 -15.03 -0.82
C THR A 98 -0.47 -13.92 -0.81
N ILE A 99 -1.61 -14.13 -0.13
CA ILE A 99 -2.66 -13.12 0.01
C ILE A 99 -2.12 -11.89 0.75
N MET A 100 -1.30 -12.10 1.78
CA MET A 100 -0.67 -11.03 2.53
C MET A 100 0.27 -10.19 1.66
N VAL A 101 1.06 -10.82 0.79
CA VAL A 101 1.93 -10.11 -0.16
C VAL A 101 1.11 -9.35 -1.21
N ILE A 102 -0.01 -9.89 -1.68
CA ILE A 102 -0.95 -9.15 -2.56
C ILE A 102 -1.46 -7.89 -1.84
N GLY A 103 -1.85 -8.00 -0.57
CA GLY A 103 -2.22 -6.85 0.26
C GLY A 103 -1.07 -5.85 0.43
N ALA A 104 0.17 -6.35 0.56
CA ALA A 104 1.37 -5.50 0.64
C ALA A 104 1.59 -4.68 -0.63
N VAL A 105 1.34 -5.24 -1.81
CA VAL A 105 1.41 -4.50 -3.08
C VAL A 105 0.38 -3.38 -3.11
N ALA A 106 -0.86 -3.64 -2.69
CA ALA A 106 -1.87 -2.59 -2.57
C ALA A 106 -1.43 -1.50 -1.57
N ASN A 107 -0.86 -1.88 -0.43
CA ASN A 107 -0.32 -0.96 0.57
C ASN A 107 0.87 -0.12 0.04
N ALA A 108 1.67 -0.66 -0.87
CA ALA A 108 2.72 0.08 -1.56
C ALA A 108 2.12 1.24 -2.39
N PHE A 109 1.02 1.02 -3.11
CA PHE A 109 0.30 2.08 -3.80
C PHE A 109 -0.32 3.10 -2.82
N VAL A 110 -0.82 2.66 -1.67
CA VAL A 110 -1.25 3.58 -0.59
C VAL A 110 -0.12 4.54 -0.23
N SER A 111 1.09 4.03 0.01
CA SER A 111 2.27 4.86 0.34
C SER A 111 2.59 5.88 -0.76
N ILE A 112 2.52 5.48 -2.03
CA ILE A 112 2.76 6.40 -3.16
C ILE A 112 1.72 7.51 -3.18
N TYR A 113 0.42 7.18 -3.15
CA TYR A 113 -0.63 8.20 -3.24
C TYR A 113 -0.71 9.08 -2.01
N VAL A 114 -0.37 8.58 -0.82
CA VAL A 114 -0.19 9.39 0.40
C VAL A 114 0.88 10.48 0.16
N ASN A 115 2.06 10.10 -0.34
CA ASN A 115 3.13 11.06 -0.62
C ASN A 115 2.76 12.06 -1.73
N LEU A 116 2.08 11.60 -2.80
CA LEU A 116 1.60 12.49 -3.86
C LEU A 116 0.56 13.49 -3.35
N LEU A 117 -0.34 13.09 -2.44
CA LEU A 117 -1.31 14.00 -1.82
C LEU A 117 -0.64 15.01 -0.89
N ILE A 118 0.46 14.63 -0.22
CA ILE A 118 1.30 15.55 0.55
C ILE A 118 1.91 16.62 -0.38
N ILE A 119 2.48 16.21 -1.51
CA ILE A 119 3.02 17.13 -2.54
C ILE A 119 1.94 18.07 -3.06
N LEU A 120 0.72 17.57 -3.30
CA LEU A 120 -0.45 18.36 -3.73
C LEU A 120 -1.08 19.18 -2.58
N ARG A 121 -0.58 19.09 -1.36
CA ARG A 121 -1.11 19.75 -0.15
C ARG A 121 -2.58 19.43 0.15
N ARG A 122 -3.00 18.18 -0.11
CA ARG A 122 -4.38 17.70 0.08
C ARG A 122 -4.51 16.76 1.29
N PHE A 123 -4.10 17.22 2.45
CA PHE A 123 -4.06 16.44 3.70
C PHE A 123 -5.43 15.99 4.20
N LYS A 124 -6.48 16.82 4.04
CA LYS A 124 -7.83 16.50 4.56
C LYS A 124 -8.39 15.20 3.97
N GLY A 125 -8.29 15.04 2.64
CA GLY A 125 -8.77 13.83 1.97
C GLY A 125 -8.05 12.57 2.44
N GLN A 126 -6.73 12.65 2.59
CA GLN A 126 -5.91 11.58 3.12
C GLN A 126 -6.31 11.20 4.55
N PHE A 127 -6.45 12.18 5.44
CA PHE A 127 -6.82 11.96 6.83
C PHE A 127 -8.16 11.22 6.96
N TYR A 128 -9.20 11.71 6.26
CA TYR A 128 -10.51 11.06 6.30
C TYR A 128 -10.48 9.63 5.73
N THR A 129 -9.74 9.41 4.66
CA THR A 129 -9.59 8.06 4.09
C THR A 129 -8.98 7.10 5.11
N LEU A 130 -7.85 7.48 5.71
CA LEU A 130 -7.18 6.64 6.71
C LEU A 130 -8.04 6.41 7.94
N LEU A 131 -8.76 7.43 8.41
CA LEU A 131 -9.64 7.29 9.57
C LEU A 131 -10.80 6.32 9.29
N VAL A 132 -11.51 6.48 8.18
CA VAL A 132 -12.64 5.63 7.82
C VAL A 132 -12.19 4.18 7.58
N THR A 133 -11.10 3.98 6.86
CA THR A 133 -10.62 2.63 6.56
C THR A 133 -10.05 1.93 7.80
N ASN A 134 -9.44 2.65 8.75
CA ASN A 134 -9.01 2.05 10.01
C ASN A 134 -10.20 1.65 10.91
N ILE A 135 -11.26 2.47 10.97
CA ILE A 135 -12.50 2.07 11.66
C ILE A 135 -13.08 0.81 11.02
N LEU A 136 -13.14 0.76 9.70
CA LEU A 136 -13.62 -0.40 8.96
C LEU A 136 -12.73 -1.64 9.21
N ALA A 137 -11.41 -1.46 9.30
CA ALA A 137 -10.47 -2.52 9.64
C ALA A 137 -10.77 -3.15 11.00
N VAL A 138 -11.07 -2.33 12.01
CA VAL A 138 -11.44 -2.83 13.36
C VAL A 138 -12.72 -3.67 13.28
N ILE A 139 -13.76 -3.17 12.61
CA ILE A 139 -15.05 -3.88 12.47
C ILE A 139 -14.85 -5.23 11.75
N LEU A 140 -14.15 -5.20 10.61
CA LEU A 140 -13.88 -6.42 9.84
C LEU A 140 -13.01 -7.42 10.62
N SER A 141 -12.03 -6.92 11.40
CA SER A 141 -11.17 -7.76 12.22
C SER A 141 -11.95 -8.54 13.28
N ILE A 142 -12.90 -7.90 13.96
CA ILE A 142 -13.73 -8.58 14.96
C ILE A 142 -14.51 -9.73 14.31
N TYR A 143 -15.01 -9.52 13.09
CA TYR A 143 -15.89 -10.49 12.44
C TYR A 143 -15.13 -11.62 11.72
N LEU A 144 -14.04 -11.28 11.01
CA LEU A 144 -13.31 -12.25 10.20
C LEU A 144 -12.29 -13.06 11.01
N ILE A 145 -11.62 -12.45 12.00
CA ILE A 145 -10.59 -13.17 12.77
C ILE A 145 -11.21 -14.21 13.68
N ASP A 146 -12.36 -13.91 14.27
CA ASP A 146 -13.10 -14.87 15.12
C ASP A 146 -13.46 -16.16 14.34
N ARG A 147 -13.79 -16.03 13.04
CA ARG A 147 -14.23 -17.14 12.21
C ARG A 147 -13.12 -17.85 11.42
N LEU A 148 -12.14 -17.10 10.94
CA LEU A 148 -11.14 -17.56 9.97
C LEU A 148 -9.70 -17.49 10.51
N ALA A 149 -9.53 -17.12 11.77
CA ALA A 149 -8.22 -17.04 12.43
C ALA A 149 -7.19 -16.27 11.58
N MET A 150 -6.08 -16.93 11.21
CA MET A 150 -5.00 -16.36 10.42
C MET A 150 -5.46 -15.82 9.07
N LEU A 151 -6.22 -16.62 8.34
CA LEU A 151 -6.76 -16.24 7.02
C LEU A 151 -7.64 -15.00 7.14
N GLY A 152 -8.43 -14.87 8.22
CA GLY A 152 -9.21 -13.67 8.50
C GLY A 152 -8.37 -12.41 8.65
N SER A 153 -7.26 -12.50 9.38
CA SER A 153 -6.33 -11.37 9.56
C SER A 153 -5.73 -10.90 8.25
N VAL A 154 -5.30 -11.84 7.41
CA VAL A 154 -4.69 -11.56 6.11
C VAL A 154 -5.69 -10.97 5.12
N LEU A 155 -6.93 -11.49 5.11
CA LEU A 155 -8.03 -10.96 4.27
C LEU A 155 -8.41 -9.54 4.67
N VAL A 156 -8.47 -9.24 5.97
CA VAL A 156 -8.72 -7.86 6.45
C VAL A 156 -7.63 -6.94 5.95
N PHE A 157 -6.36 -7.31 6.13
CA PHE A 157 -5.24 -6.50 5.68
C PHE A 157 -5.30 -6.25 4.16
N MET A 158 -5.51 -7.29 3.35
CA MET A 158 -5.63 -7.17 1.90
C MET A 158 -6.80 -6.25 1.51
N THR A 159 -8.00 -6.50 2.03
CA THR A 159 -9.20 -5.73 1.69
C THR A 159 -9.06 -4.26 2.03
N ILE A 160 -8.54 -3.95 3.21
CA ILE A 160 -8.34 -2.56 3.66
C ILE A 160 -7.27 -1.86 2.81
N SER A 161 -6.16 -2.54 2.49
CA SER A 161 -5.10 -1.97 1.64
C SER A 161 -5.61 -1.64 0.24
N PHE A 162 -6.41 -2.52 -0.37
CA PHE A 162 -7.04 -2.25 -1.67
C PHE A 162 -8.03 -1.08 -1.60
N LEU A 163 -8.88 -1.06 -0.58
CA LEU A 163 -9.85 0.02 -0.39
C LEU A 163 -9.15 1.38 -0.23
N GLN A 164 -8.10 1.44 0.59
CA GLN A 164 -7.29 2.64 0.77
C GLN A 164 -6.64 3.08 -0.55
N ALA A 165 -6.02 2.14 -1.27
CA ALA A 165 -5.35 2.44 -2.54
C ALA A 165 -6.33 3.04 -3.57
N ILE A 166 -7.52 2.46 -3.71
CA ILE A 166 -8.55 2.91 -4.64
C ILE A 166 -9.05 4.32 -4.27
N ILE A 167 -9.38 4.55 -2.99
CA ILE A 167 -9.89 5.85 -2.53
C ILE A 167 -8.83 6.94 -2.71
N LEU A 168 -7.57 6.66 -2.31
CA LEU A 168 -6.48 7.62 -2.43
C LEU A 168 -6.13 7.92 -3.90
N LEU A 169 -6.16 6.91 -4.77
CA LEU A 169 -6.01 7.10 -6.21
C LEU A 169 -7.10 8.03 -6.77
N PHE A 170 -8.34 7.84 -6.37
CA PHE A 170 -9.45 8.68 -6.80
C PHE A 170 -9.28 10.14 -6.33
N ILE A 171 -8.93 10.34 -5.04
CA ILE A 171 -8.66 11.67 -4.49
C ILE A 171 -7.48 12.33 -5.20
N TYR A 172 -6.40 11.56 -5.47
CA TYR A 172 -5.23 12.05 -6.20
C TYR A 172 -5.62 12.53 -7.61
N LYS A 173 -6.32 11.70 -8.39
CA LYS A 173 -6.76 12.06 -9.75
C LYS A 173 -7.65 13.32 -9.76
N ARG A 174 -8.60 13.41 -8.83
CA ARG A 174 -9.45 14.58 -8.68
C ARG A 174 -8.66 15.84 -8.31
N SER A 175 -7.71 15.71 -7.39
CA SER A 175 -6.85 16.82 -6.96
C SER A 175 -5.93 17.30 -8.06
N LEU A 176 -5.36 16.39 -8.83
CA LEU A 176 -4.51 16.72 -9.97
C LEU A 176 -5.30 17.44 -11.06
N LYS A 177 -6.51 16.98 -11.38
CA LYS A 177 -7.40 17.65 -12.34
C LYS A 177 -7.68 19.11 -11.94
N ASN A 178 -7.95 19.36 -10.67
CA ASN A 178 -8.17 20.73 -10.17
C ASN A 178 -6.92 21.62 -10.32
N VAL A 179 -5.72 21.06 -10.11
CA VAL A 179 -4.46 21.81 -10.29
C VAL A 179 -4.25 22.16 -11.78
N ILE A 180 -4.59 21.24 -12.68
CA ILE A 180 -4.50 21.47 -14.14
C ILE A 180 -5.44 22.61 -14.55
N MET A 181 -6.72 22.55 -14.17
CA MET A 181 -7.71 23.60 -14.50
C MET A 181 -7.27 24.98 -14.01
N LEU A 182 -6.81 25.09 -12.76
CA LEU A 182 -6.31 26.36 -12.21
C LEU A 182 -5.04 26.87 -12.90
N SER A 183 -4.26 26.00 -13.52
CA SER A 183 -3.08 26.40 -14.30
C SER A 183 -3.46 26.93 -15.68
N GLU A 184 -4.48 26.36 -16.32
CA GLU A 184 -4.98 26.78 -17.64
C GLU A 184 -5.73 28.11 -17.56
N ASP A 185 -6.56 28.32 -16.53
CA ASP A 185 -7.28 29.58 -16.35
C ASP A 185 -6.34 30.79 -16.17
N LYS A 186 -5.22 30.62 -15.45
CA LYS A 186 -4.25 31.70 -15.27
C LYS A 186 -3.54 32.11 -16.57
N VAL A 187 -3.26 31.14 -17.45
CA VAL A 187 -2.62 31.41 -18.76
C VAL A 187 -3.60 32.13 -19.72
N ARG A 188 -4.89 32.06 -19.47
CA ARG A 188 -5.92 32.68 -20.32
C ARG A 188 -6.16 34.16 -19.99
N TYR A 189 -5.74 34.62 -18.82
CA TYR A 189 -5.90 35.99 -18.31
C TYR A 189 -4.60 36.79 -18.25
N GLU A 190 -3.47 36.22 -18.61
CA GLU A 190 -2.17 36.90 -18.89
C GLU A 190 -1.98 37.07 -20.40
#